data_fcc424640a9d9f2b4f2f8aedc336eb62
#
_entry.id   fcc424640a9d9f2b4f2f8aedc336eb62
#
_cell.length_a   1.000
_cell.length_b   1.000
_cell.length_c   1.000
_cell.angle_alpha   90.00
_cell.angle_beta   90.00
_cell.angle_gamma   90.00
#
_symmetry.space_group_name_H-M   'P 1'
#
loop_
_entity.id
_entity.type
_entity.pdbx_description
1 polymer ?
#
loop_
_entity_poly.entity_id
_entity_poly.type
_entity_poly.pdbx_seq_one_letter_code
_entity_poly.pdbx_strand_id
1 'polypeptide(L)'
;MEKNEFNENDNDDEITNDELENNINVLQNAINIVKSQRKQTEQETKIIYKRINYLKQKENQLKIHCKNQIEQMNKSIEMKKKRLKYEISLEEKKLKNKKSNQK
;
A
#
# COMPACT_ATOMS: atom_id res chain seq x y z
N MET A 1 -71.29 -20.14 -7.55
CA MET A 1 -70.86 -20.25 -7.20
C MET A 1 -69.67 -20.02 -6.97
N GLU A 2 -68.90 -20.16 -7.58
CA GLU A 2 -67.70 -19.96 -7.36
C GLU A 2 -67.27 -18.64 -7.47
N LYS A 3 -67.93 -17.74 -7.79
CA LYS A 3 -67.48 -16.42 -7.99
C LYS A 3 -66.96 -15.75 -6.80
N ASN A 4 -67.52 -16.05 -5.66
CA ASN A 4 -67.01 -15.40 -4.45
C ASN A 4 -65.67 -15.83 -4.09
N GLU A 5 -65.36 -17.03 -4.45
CA GLU A 5 -64.03 -17.51 -4.14
C GLU A 5 -63.00 -16.79 -4.91
N PHE A 6 -63.26 -16.50 -6.16
CA PHE A 6 -62.32 -15.75 -6.92
C PHE A 6 -62.12 -14.37 -6.38
N ASN A 7 -63.19 -13.74 -5.94
CA ASN A 7 -63.09 -12.39 -5.42
C ASN A 7 -62.22 -12.36 -4.18
N GLU A 8 -62.32 -13.35 -3.36
CA GLU A 8 -61.50 -13.40 -2.18
C GLU A 8 -60.05 -13.51 -2.52
N ASN A 9 -59.73 -14.32 -3.48
CA ASN A 9 -58.36 -14.45 -3.90
C ASN A 9 -57.82 -13.19 -4.50
N ASP A 10 -58.62 -12.52 -5.29
CA ASP A 10 -58.25 -11.27 -5.86
C ASP A 10 -57.96 -10.22 -4.79
N ASN A 11 -58.75 -10.21 -3.73
CA ASN A 11 -58.50 -9.26 -2.65
C ASN A 11 -57.22 -9.52 -1.92
N ASP A 12 -56.88 -10.80 -1.77
CA ASP A 12 -55.65 -11.16 -1.12
C ASP A 12 -54.44 -10.75 -1.95
N ASP A 13 -54.60 -10.80 -3.27
CA ASP A 13 -53.49 -10.48 -4.14
C ASP A 13 -53.41 -9.00 -4.47
N GLU A 14 -54.48 -8.26 -4.21
CA GLU A 14 -54.47 -6.84 -4.54
C GLU A 14 -53.72 -6.04 -3.49
N ILE A 15 -52.84 -5.20 -3.94
CA ILE A 15 -52.12 -4.27 -3.08
C ILE A 15 -52.89 -2.95 -3.18
N THR A 16 -53.21 -2.37 -2.04
CA THR A 16 -53.87 -1.06 -2.04
C THR A 16 -52.91 0.02 -2.47
N ASN A 17 -53.42 1.15 -2.89
CA ASN A 17 -52.57 2.28 -3.27
C ASN A 17 -51.69 2.72 -2.11
N ASP A 18 -52.20 2.70 -0.89
CA ASP A 18 -51.42 3.09 0.27
C ASP A 18 -50.27 2.11 0.53
N GLU A 19 -50.57 0.82 0.40
CA GLU A 19 -49.54 -0.20 0.56
C GLU A 19 -48.47 -0.07 -0.51
N LEU A 20 -48.87 0.16 -1.73
CA LEU A 20 -47.95 0.34 -2.84
C LEU A 20 -47.06 1.55 -2.59
N GLU A 21 -47.65 2.65 -2.15
CA GLU A 21 -46.91 3.87 -1.84
C GLU A 21 -45.94 3.64 -0.72
N ASN A 22 -46.32 2.92 0.33
CA ASN A 22 -45.45 2.55 1.41
C ASN A 22 -44.28 1.69 0.93
N ASN A 23 -44.57 0.72 0.08
CA ASN A 23 -43.55 -0.15 -0.48
C ASN A 23 -42.53 0.65 -1.31
N ILE A 24 -43.04 1.59 -2.12
CA ILE A 24 -42.14 2.46 -2.89
C ILE A 24 -41.27 3.30 -1.98
N ASN A 25 -41.83 3.86 -0.92
CA ASN A 25 -41.06 4.66 0.03
C ASN A 25 -40.01 3.84 0.72
N VAL A 26 -40.32 2.62 1.13
CA VAL A 26 -39.33 1.72 1.75
C VAL A 26 -38.20 1.41 0.78
N LEU A 27 -38.54 1.12 -0.48
CA LEU A 27 -37.55 0.85 -1.51
C LEU A 27 -36.67 2.06 -1.79
N GLN A 28 -37.26 3.25 -1.86
CA GLN A 28 -36.50 4.47 -2.07
C GLN A 28 -35.54 4.72 -0.92
N ASN A 29 -36.01 4.50 0.31
CA ASN A 29 -35.13 4.64 1.47
C ASN A 29 -33.97 3.65 1.42
N ALA A 30 -34.25 2.40 1.05
CA ALA A 30 -33.21 1.38 0.91
C ALA A 30 -32.21 1.77 -0.16
N ILE A 31 -32.69 2.28 -1.30
CA ILE A 31 -31.81 2.74 -2.37
C ILE A 31 -30.94 3.89 -1.89
N ASN A 32 -31.50 4.84 -1.16
CA ASN A 32 -30.75 5.97 -0.65
C ASN A 32 -29.67 5.54 0.34
N ILE A 33 -29.98 4.56 1.18
CA ILE A 33 -29.00 4.00 2.12
C ILE A 33 -27.84 3.35 1.36
N VAL A 34 -28.17 2.53 0.35
CA VAL A 34 -27.16 1.86 -0.47
C VAL A 34 -26.30 2.87 -1.21
N LYS A 35 -26.90 3.92 -1.77
CA LYS A 35 -26.14 4.98 -2.45
C LYS A 35 -25.20 5.69 -1.49
N SER A 36 -25.67 5.97 -0.28
CA SER A 36 -24.83 6.61 0.74
C SER A 36 -23.67 5.74 1.14
N GLN A 37 -23.93 4.45 1.35
CA GLN A 37 -22.88 3.49 1.69
C GLN A 37 -21.86 3.35 0.56
N ARG A 38 -22.31 3.32 -0.68
CA ARG A 38 -21.44 3.26 -1.84
C ARG A 38 -20.53 4.47 -1.91
N LYS A 39 -21.09 5.64 -1.69
CA LYS A 39 -20.32 6.89 -1.71
C LYS A 39 -19.27 6.89 -0.61
N GLN A 40 -19.63 6.42 0.57
CA GLN A 40 -18.69 6.31 1.68
C GLN A 40 -17.57 5.33 1.35
N THR A 41 -17.89 4.19 0.79
CA THR A 41 -16.91 3.19 0.38
C THR A 41 -15.96 3.74 -0.67
N GLU A 42 -16.47 4.49 -1.65
CA GLU A 42 -15.65 5.14 -2.66
C GLU A 42 -14.68 6.13 -2.04
N GLN A 43 -15.13 6.92 -1.07
CA GLN A 43 -14.26 7.87 -0.38
C GLN A 43 -13.18 7.15 0.42
N GLU A 44 -13.56 6.10 1.14
CA GLU A 44 -12.59 5.29 1.90
C GLU A 44 -11.57 4.65 0.97
N THR A 45 -12.01 4.15 -0.17
CA THR A 45 -11.13 3.56 -1.17
C THR A 45 -10.13 4.58 -1.70
N LYS A 46 -10.57 5.80 -1.97
CA LYS A 46 -9.68 6.88 -2.40
C LYS A 46 -8.62 7.20 -1.36
N ILE A 47 -9.02 7.24 -0.09
CA ILE A 47 -8.09 7.49 1.01
C ILE A 47 -7.05 6.37 1.09
N ILE A 48 -7.49 5.12 0.95
CA ILE A 48 -6.58 3.97 0.97
C ILE A 48 -5.59 4.04 -0.20
N TYR A 49 -6.06 4.36 -1.40
CA TYR A 49 -5.18 4.50 -2.55
C TYR A 49 -4.14 5.59 -2.36
N LYS A 50 -4.54 6.74 -1.80
CA LYS A 50 -3.59 7.81 -1.50
C LYS A 50 -2.54 7.35 -0.50
N ARG A 51 -2.96 6.59 0.50
CA ARG A 51 -2.04 6.07 1.51
C ARG A 51 -1.08 5.05 0.91
N ILE A 52 -1.57 4.17 0.05
CA ILE A 52 -0.73 3.20 -0.66
C ILE A 52 0.32 3.91 -1.50
N ASN A 53 -0.08 4.93 -2.26
CA ASN A 53 0.84 5.71 -3.08
C ASN A 53 1.90 6.41 -2.23
N TYR A 54 1.49 6.99 -1.11
CA TYR A 54 2.42 7.62 -0.18
C TYR A 54 3.43 6.61 0.35
N LEU A 55 2.96 5.43 0.76
CA LEU A 55 3.85 4.38 1.28
C LEU A 55 4.80 3.87 0.21
N LYS A 56 4.34 3.74 -1.03
CA LYS A 56 5.21 3.35 -2.15
C LYS A 56 6.32 4.37 -2.38
N GLN A 57 6.00 5.66 -2.32
CA GLN A 57 7.00 6.71 -2.45
C GLN A 57 8.02 6.65 -1.32
N LYS A 58 7.55 6.44 -0.09
CA LYS A 58 8.44 6.30 1.06
C LYS A 58 9.35 5.09 0.92
N GLU A 59 8.81 3.97 0.45
CA GLU A 59 9.58 2.77 0.21
C GLU A 59 10.68 3.03 -0.81
N ASN A 60 10.36 3.70 -1.92
CA ASN A 60 11.36 4.04 -2.93
C ASN A 60 12.44 4.96 -2.38
N GLN A 61 12.05 5.96 -1.60
CA GLN A 61 13.01 6.87 -0.98
C GLN A 61 13.95 6.12 -0.04
N LEU A 62 13.43 5.18 0.74
CA LEU A 62 14.25 4.36 1.62
C LEU A 62 15.19 3.46 0.84
N LYS A 63 14.73 2.86 -0.24
CA LYS A 63 15.59 2.03 -1.10
C LYS A 63 16.76 2.83 -1.67
N ILE A 64 16.47 4.03 -2.16
CA ILE A 64 17.50 4.92 -2.71
C ILE A 64 18.48 5.32 -1.60
N HIS A 65 17.97 5.68 -0.44
CA HIS A 65 18.80 6.07 0.69
C HIS A 65 19.74 4.92 1.11
N CYS A 66 19.20 3.72 1.25
CA CYS A 66 19.99 2.54 1.60
C CYS A 66 21.05 2.25 0.54
N LYS A 67 20.69 2.35 -0.73
CA LYS A 67 21.61 2.13 -1.83
C LYS A 67 22.77 3.14 -1.76
N ASN A 68 22.44 4.41 -1.53
CA ASN A 68 23.45 5.45 -1.42
C ASN A 68 24.38 5.21 -0.23
N GLN A 69 23.84 4.79 0.90
CA GLN A 69 24.66 4.46 2.07
C GLN A 69 25.59 3.30 1.79
N ILE A 70 25.11 2.26 1.14
CA ILE A 70 25.92 1.10 0.77
C ILE A 70 27.06 1.53 -0.16
N GLU A 71 26.77 2.37 -1.15
CA GLU A 71 27.80 2.89 -2.04
C GLU A 71 28.87 3.67 -1.30
N GLN A 72 28.46 4.54 -0.36
CA GLN A 72 29.40 5.30 0.44
C GLN A 72 30.26 4.40 1.33
N MET A 73 29.65 3.39 1.93
CA MET A 73 30.38 2.41 2.73
C MET A 73 31.40 1.65 1.89
N ASN A 74 31.00 1.24 0.70
CA ASN A 74 31.88 0.53 -0.22
C ASN A 74 33.06 1.41 -0.64
N LYS A 75 32.82 2.69 -0.93
CA LYS A 75 33.90 3.63 -1.23
C LYS A 75 34.85 3.78 -0.06
N SER A 76 34.32 3.89 1.15
CA SER A 76 35.15 4.00 2.36
C SER A 76 35.97 2.75 2.55
N ILE A 77 35.40 1.57 2.32
CA ILE A 77 36.14 0.30 2.43
C ILE A 77 37.27 0.25 1.40
N GLU A 78 37.02 0.65 0.18
CA GLU A 78 38.00 0.67 -0.88
C GLU A 78 39.16 1.61 -0.55
N MET A 79 38.85 2.78 -0.01
CA MET A 79 39.89 3.72 0.41
C MET A 79 40.72 3.15 1.54
N LYS A 80 40.11 2.49 2.50
CA LYS A 80 40.81 1.86 3.60
C LYS A 80 41.71 0.72 3.11
N LYS A 81 41.22 -0.05 2.15
CA LYS A 81 42.02 -1.12 1.52
C LYS A 81 43.27 -0.56 0.85
N LYS A 82 43.11 0.53 0.10
CA LYS A 82 44.24 1.18 -0.56
C LYS A 82 45.27 1.69 0.45
N ARG A 83 44.76 2.29 1.53
CA ARG A 83 45.67 2.78 2.59
C ARG A 83 46.43 1.64 3.25
N LEU A 84 45.75 0.54 3.54
CA LEU A 84 46.38 -0.63 4.13
C LEU A 84 47.46 -1.21 3.21
N LYS A 85 47.13 -1.33 1.90
CA LYS A 85 48.12 -1.80 0.93
C LYS A 85 49.35 -0.91 0.90
N TYR A 86 49.13 0.39 0.95
CA TYR A 86 50.20 1.35 0.95
C TYR A 86 51.06 1.20 2.23
N GLU A 87 50.46 1.08 3.40
CA GLU A 87 51.15 0.90 4.66
C GLU A 87 51.92 -0.41 4.68
N ILE A 88 51.37 -1.50 4.18
CA ILE A 88 52.02 -2.77 4.06
C ILE A 88 53.28 -2.64 3.17
N SER A 89 53.13 -1.96 2.05
CA SER A 89 54.20 -1.72 1.12
C SER A 89 55.34 -0.93 1.77
N LEU A 90 55.01 0.08 2.58
CA LEU A 90 55.99 0.84 3.31
C LEU A 90 56.72 -0.01 4.33
N GLU A 91 56.02 -0.84 5.06
CA GLU A 91 56.62 -1.73 6.04
C GLU A 91 57.56 -2.77 5.39
N GLU A 92 57.15 -3.27 4.24
CA GLU A 92 58.00 -4.20 3.48
C GLU A 92 59.31 -3.53 3.04
N LYS A 93 59.22 -2.28 2.58
CA LYS A 93 60.40 -1.51 2.21
C LYS A 93 61.31 -1.28 3.42
N LYS A 94 60.73 -0.96 4.56
CA LYS A 94 61.54 -0.77 5.79
C LYS A 94 62.23 -2.05 6.19
N LEU A 95 61.55 -3.19 6.08
CA LEU A 95 62.17 -4.48 6.38
C LEU A 95 63.32 -4.80 5.43
N LYS A 96 63.13 -4.55 4.14
CA LYS A 96 64.20 -4.74 3.16
C LYS A 96 65.40 -3.87 3.45
N ASN A 97 65.21 -2.61 3.79
CA ASN A 97 66.27 -1.70 4.11
C ASN A 97 67.02 -2.14 5.38
N LYS A 98 66.28 -2.61 6.39
CA LYS A 98 66.91 -3.13 7.60
C LYS A 98 67.74 -4.35 7.29
N LYS A 99 67.25 -5.28 6.48
CA LYS A 99 68.05 -6.46 6.10
C LYS A 99 69.30 -6.07 5.32
N SER A 100 69.17 -5.12 4.41
CA SER A 100 70.30 -4.64 3.63
C SER A 100 71.28 -3.95 4.50
N ASN A 101 70.87 -3.20 5.51
CA ASN A 101 71.77 -2.51 6.41
C ASN A 101 72.46 -3.43 7.44
N GLN A 102 71.89 -4.61 7.66
CA GLN A 102 72.47 -5.59 8.57
C GLN A 102 73.63 -6.38 7.95
N LYS A 103 73.80 -6.25 6.68
CA LYS A 103 74.92 -6.84 6.00
C LYS A 103 76.14 -5.95 6.20
#